data_6c0c889a274686e15e58caa2bd5b8be0
#
_entry.id   6c0c889a274686e15e58caa2bd5b8be0
#
_cell.length_a   1.000
_cell.length_b   1.000
_cell.length_c   1.000
_cell.angle_alpha   90.00
_cell.angle_beta   90.00
_cell.angle_gamma   90.00
#
_symmetry.space_group_name_H-M   'P 1'
#
loop_
_entity.id
_entity.type
_entity.pdbx_description
1 polymer ?
#
loop_
_entity_poly.entity_id
_entity_poly.type
_entity_poly.pdbx_seq_one_letter_code
_entity_poly.pdbx_strand_id
1 'polypeptide(L)'
;MLLTDWRMIMHTHIRELAYCGCCTALLAVCSWISIPFPIPFTLQTFAVFLLGRLLGGRNATLCVCCYLLCGAIGLPVFSGFRGGISVMFDLTGGYLLGFLLSTLLLWLTERWWSKSRPRFLLCAFAALLICYMFGTLWFLFLSMNSHNPLSIAAILGVCVVPFIIPD
;
A
#
# COMPACT_ATOMS: atom_id res chain seq x y z
N MET A 1 -11.56 -39.98 10.19
CA MET A 1 -11.30 -38.81 11.03
C MET A 1 -10.19 -37.90 10.45
N LEU A 2 -9.05 -38.43 10.02
CA LEU A 2 -7.94 -37.65 9.43
C LEU A 2 -8.31 -36.97 8.08
N LEU A 3 -9.10 -37.60 7.22
CA LEU A 3 -9.45 -37.05 5.88
C LEU A 3 -10.44 -35.86 5.95
N THR A 4 -11.22 -35.74 7.00
CA THR A 4 -12.12 -34.61 7.23
C THR A 4 -11.36 -33.36 7.67
N ASP A 5 -10.32 -33.52 8.48
CA ASP A 5 -9.45 -32.41 8.91
C ASP A 5 -8.66 -31.79 7.75
N TRP A 6 -8.10 -32.64 6.86
CA TRP A 6 -7.38 -32.15 5.67
C TRP A 6 -8.30 -31.37 4.72
N ARG A 7 -9.56 -31.78 4.55
CA ARG A 7 -10.52 -31.04 3.73
C ARG A 7 -10.87 -29.69 4.33
N MET A 8 -11.09 -29.61 5.62
CA MET A 8 -11.38 -28.33 6.28
C MET A 8 -10.18 -27.37 6.22
N ILE A 9 -8.96 -27.85 6.45
CA ILE A 9 -7.72 -27.06 6.36
C ILE A 9 -7.53 -26.57 4.93
N MET A 10 -7.71 -27.41 3.91
CA MET A 10 -7.60 -27.00 2.51
C MET A 10 -8.66 -25.95 2.14
N HIS A 11 -9.91 -26.11 2.58
CA HIS A 11 -10.98 -25.13 2.29
C HIS A 11 -10.70 -23.75 2.91
N THR A 12 -10.12 -23.68 4.09
CA THR A 12 -9.73 -22.40 4.72
C THR A 12 -8.59 -21.74 3.96
N HIS A 13 -7.56 -22.46 3.58
CA HIS A 13 -6.44 -21.92 2.81
C HIS A 13 -6.83 -21.47 1.40
N ILE A 14 -7.68 -22.23 0.71
CA ILE A 14 -8.18 -21.84 -0.63
C ILE A 14 -9.01 -20.55 -0.55
N ARG A 15 -9.84 -20.41 0.46
CA ARG A 15 -10.62 -19.19 0.68
C ARG A 15 -9.72 -17.98 0.98
N GLU A 16 -8.72 -18.14 1.84
CA GLU A 16 -7.75 -17.07 2.13
C GLU A 16 -6.99 -16.65 0.88
N LEU A 17 -6.56 -17.61 0.06
CA LEU A 17 -5.86 -17.34 -1.20
C LEU A 17 -6.77 -16.61 -2.21
N ALA A 18 -8.04 -17.03 -2.32
CA ALA A 18 -9.02 -16.38 -3.18
C ALA A 18 -9.29 -14.92 -2.72
N TYR A 19 -9.43 -14.69 -1.41
CA TYR A 19 -9.58 -13.34 -0.87
C TYR A 19 -8.34 -12.48 -1.15
N CYS A 20 -7.14 -13.01 -0.96
CA CYS A 20 -5.91 -12.30 -1.29
C CYS A 20 -5.85 -11.93 -2.78
N GLY A 21 -6.22 -12.85 -3.67
CA GLY A 21 -6.28 -12.57 -5.12
C GLY A 21 -7.27 -11.46 -5.47
N CYS A 22 -8.51 -11.55 -4.98
CA CYS A 22 -9.53 -10.52 -5.21
C CYS A 22 -9.10 -9.15 -4.64
N CYS A 23 -8.49 -9.14 -3.46
CA CYS A 23 -8.04 -7.91 -2.83
C CYS A 23 -6.82 -7.29 -3.54
N THR A 24 -5.92 -8.12 -4.05
CA THR A 24 -4.80 -7.67 -4.91
C THR A 24 -5.34 -7.03 -6.21
N ALA A 25 -6.35 -7.63 -6.83
CA ALA A 25 -7.03 -7.06 -7.98
C ALA A 25 -7.74 -5.74 -7.64
N LEU A 26 -8.38 -5.64 -6.47
CA LEU A 26 -8.99 -4.41 -5.99
C LEU A 26 -7.94 -3.29 -5.82
N LEU A 27 -6.77 -3.61 -5.24
CA LEU A 27 -5.66 -2.65 -5.12
C LEU A 27 -5.21 -2.14 -6.50
N ALA A 28 -5.11 -3.03 -7.51
CA ALA A 28 -4.76 -2.64 -8.87
C ALA A 28 -5.82 -1.70 -9.48
N VAL A 29 -7.09 -2.02 -9.36
CA VAL A 29 -8.18 -1.15 -9.85
C VAL A 29 -8.14 0.21 -9.15
N CYS A 30 -7.96 0.25 -7.83
CA CYS A 30 -7.86 1.50 -7.06
C CYS A 30 -6.61 2.32 -7.45
N SER A 31 -5.51 1.67 -7.85
CA SER A 31 -4.32 2.38 -8.33
C SER A 31 -4.51 3.02 -9.71
N TRP A 32 -5.36 2.45 -10.55
CA TRP A 32 -5.70 3.01 -11.88
C TRP A 32 -6.59 4.25 -11.77
N ILE A 33 -7.42 4.33 -10.71
CA ILE A 33 -8.20 5.53 -10.42
C ILE A 33 -7.23 6.54 -9.79
N SER A 34 -6.63 7.35 -10.65
CA SER A 34 -5.58 8.29 -10.25
C SER A 34 -5.79 9.66 -10.88
N ILE A 35 -5.50 10.70 -10.09
CA ILE A 35 -5.39 12.07 -10.61
C ILE A 35 -3.92 12.29 -10.95
N PRO A 36 -3.60 12.68 -12.20
CA PRO A 36 -2.23 12.85 -12.65
C PRO A 36 -1.59 14.10 -12.01
N PHE A 37 -0.77 13.89 -11.01
CA PHE A 37 0.19 14.83 -10.45
C PHE A 37 1.60 14.28 -10.63
N PRO A 38 2.67 15.03 -10.33
CA PRO A 38 4.03 14.49 -10.31
C PRO A 38 4.15 13.21 -9.46
N ILE A 39 3.44 13.17 -8.33
CA ILE A 39 3.10 11.95 -7.59
C ILE A 39 1.60 11.75 -7.75
N PRO A 40 1.14 10.73 -8.48
CA PRO A 40 -0.28 10.56 -8.75
C PRO A 40 -1.05 10.29 -7.45
N PHE A 41 -2.09 11.08 -7.20
CA PHE A 41 -3.05 10.77 -6.15
C PHE A 41 -3.92 9.60 -6.62
N THR A 42 -4.01 8.55 -5.83
CA THR A 42 -4.75 7.32 -6.17
C THR A 42 -5.70 6.94 -5.05
N LEU A 43 -6.78 6.22 -5.39
CA LEU A 43 -7.64 5.57 -4.40
C LEU A 43 -6.94 4.39 -3.69
N GLN A 44 -5.68 4.13 -4.00
CA GLN A 44 -4.91 3.01 -3.45
C GLN A 44 -4.71 3.16 -1.93
N THR A 45 -4.44 4.37 -1.44
CA THR A 45 -4.30 4.64 0.01
C THR A 45 -5.54 4.18 0.76
N PHE A 46 -6.72 4.62 0.32
CA PHE A 46 -7.99 4.20 0.89
C PHE A 46 -8.16 2.68 0.85
N ALA A 47 -7.86 2.03 -0.29
CA ALA A 47 -7.99 0.59 -0.43
C ALA A 47 -7.07 -0.18 0.53
N VAL A 48 -5.82 0.26 0.72
CA VAL A 48 -4.86 -0.36 1.65
C VAL A 48 -5.40 -0.35 3.08
N PHE A 49 -5.93 0.78 3.57
CA PHE A 49 -6.49 0.87 4.92
C PHE A 49 -7.82 0.13 5.06
N LEU A 50 -8.66 0.13 4.02
CA LEU A 50 -9.88 -0.66 3.97
C LEU A 50 -9.57 -2.16 4.12
N LEU A 51 -8.59 -2.67 3.37
CA LEU A 51 -8.15 -4.07 3.47
C LEU A 51 -7.59 -4.37 4.87
N GLY A 52 -6.80 -3.47 5.44
CA GLY A 52 -6.31 -3.59 6.82
C GLY A 52 -7.45 -3.76 7.82
N ARG A 53 -8.55 -3.02 7.63
CA ARG A 53 -9.72 -3.09 8.52
C ARG A 53 -10.58 -4.32 8.31
N LEU A 54 -10.75 -4.77 7.06
CA LEU A 54 -11.64 -5.89 6.70
C LEU A 54 -10.98 -7.26 6.90
N LEU A 55 -9.72 -7.40 6.48
CA LEU A 55 -9.00 -8.68 6.47
C LEU A 55 -8.07 -8.87 7.67
N GLY A 56 -7.84 -7.82 8.44
CA GLY A 56 -6.79 -7.78 9.45
C GLY A 56 -5.41 -7.41 8.87
N GLY A 57 -4.49 -7.01 9.73
CA GLY A 57 -3.18 -6.51 9.32
C GLY A 57 -2.34 -7.54 8.58
N ARG A 58 -2.36 -8.80 9.04
CA ARG A 58 -1.60 -9.90 8.40
C ARG A 58 -2.00 -10.12 6.94
N ASN A 59 -3.30 -10.31 6.69
CA ASN A 59 -3.80 -10.61 5.35
C ASN A 59 -3.67 -9.38 4.43
N ALA A 60 -3.88 -8.17 4.94
CA ALA A 60 -3.65 -6.95 4.21
C ALA A 60 -2.18 -6.82 3.76
N THR A 61 -1.23 -7.15 4.64
CA THR A 61 0.20 -7.14 4.31
C THR A 61 0.51 -8.15 3.19
N LEU A 62 -0.05 -9.37 3.27
CA LEU A 62 0.10 -10.37 2.23
C LEU A 62 -0.48 -9.90 0.88
N CYS A 63 -1.66 -9.27 0.88
CA CYS A 63 -2.26 -8.70 -0.34
C CYS A 63 -1.38 -7.61 -0.96
N VAL A 64 -0.83 -6.71 -0.14
CA VAL A 64 0.07 -5.66 -0.63
C VAL A 64 1.39 -6.26 -1.13
N CYS A 65 1.96 -7.27 -0.46
CA CYS A 65 3.13 -7.99 -0.96
C CYS A 65 2.84 -8.63 -2.33
N CYS A 66 1.72 -9.35 -2.49
CA CYS A 66 1.33 -9.95 -3.76
C CYS A 66 1.14 -8.87 -4.85
N TYR A 67 0.51 -7.75 -4.52
CA TYR A 67 0.33 -6.62 -5.42
C TYR A 67 1.68 -6.06 -5.91
N LEU A 68 2.63 -5.83 -5.00
CA LEU A 68 3.97 -5.34 -5.35
C LEU A 68 4.76 -6.36 -6.18
N LEU A 69 4.66 -7.66 -5.88
CA LEU A 69 5.28 -8.72 -6.66
C LEU A 69 4.68 -8.80 -8.07
N CYS A 70 3.35 -8.75 -8.21
CA CYS A 70 2.69 -8.70 -9.51
C CYS A 70 3.16 -7.50 -10.34
N GLY A 71 3.28 -6.32 -9.71
CA GLY A 71 3.81 -5.14 -10.36
C GLY A 71 5.28 -5.28 -10.75
N ALA A 72 6.12 -5.85 -9.87
CA ALA A 72 7.55 -6.03 -10.11
C ALA A 72 7.86 -6.97 -11.29
N ILE A 73 7.08 -8.04 -11.48
CA ILE A 73 7.21 -8.96 -12.63
C ILE A 73 6.69 -8.37 -13.96
N GLY A 74 6.14 -7.16 -13.94
CA GLY A 74 5.74 -6.42 -15.14
C GLY A 74 4.25 -6.35 -15.41
N LEU A 75 3.38 -6.88 -14.53
CA LEU A 75 1.95 -6.69 -14.68
C LEU A 75 1.59 -5.20 -14.51
N PRO A 76 0.69 -4.63 -15.35
CA PRO A 76 0.34 -3.20 -15.34
C PRO A 76 -0.61 -2.85 -14.18
N VAL A 77 -0.22 -3.17 -12.94
CA VAL A 77 -1.04 -3.00 -11.74
C VAL A 77 -0.81 -1.67 -11.03
N PHE A 78 0.25 -0.94 -11.37
CA PHE A 78 0.57 0.36 -10.77
C PHE A 78 -0.19 1.52 -11.45
N SER A 79 -0.20 2.68 -10.80
CA SER A 79 -0.84 3.89 -11.33
C SER A 79 -0.38 4.21 -12.75
N GLY A 80 -1.34 4.57 -13.62
CA GLY A 80 -1.09 4.82 -15.05
C GLY A 80 -0.85 3.54 -15.85
N PHE A 81 -1.35 2.38 -15.40
CA PHE A 81 -1.17 1.08 -16.04
C PHE A 81 0.31 0.69 -16.19
N ARG A 82 1.16 1.19 -15.30
CA ARG A 82 2.59 0.87 -15.29
C ARG A 82 2.86 -0.44 -14.56
N GLY A 83 3.97 -1.07 -14.92
CA GLY A 83 4.50 -2.28 -14.29
C GLY A 83 6.00 -2.38 -14.53
N GLY A 84 6.61 -3.35 -13.87
CA GLY A 84 8.04 -3.59 -13.91
C GLY A 84 8.77 -3.06 -12.68
N ILE A 85 9.91 -3.67 -12.40
CA ILE A 85 10.74 -3.35 -11.24
C ILE A 85 11.23 -1.89 -11.27
N SER A 86 11.38 -1.30 -12.46
CA SER A 86 11.78 0.10 -12.65
C SER A 86 10.83 1.10 -11.97
N VAL A 87 9.52 0.79 -11.92
CA VAL A 87 8.53 1.65 -11.24
C VAL A 87 8.76 1.71 -9.74
N MET A 88 9.29 0.64 -9.14
CA MET A 88 9.62 0.62 -7.70
C MET A 88 10.83 1.50 -7.36
N PHE A 89 11.69 1.78 -8.34
CA PHE A 89 12.84 2.68 -8.21
C PHE A 89 12.58 4.09 -8.76
N ASP A 90 11.40 4.34 -9.30
CA ASP A 90 10.95 5.66 -9.75
C ASP A 90 10.47 6.53 -8.56
N LEU A 91 10.11 7.77 -8.83
CA LEU A 91 9.65 8.77 -7.84
C LEU A 91 8.52 8.26 -6.92
N THR A 92 7.66 7.39 -7.45
CA THR A 92 6.52 6.80 -6.73
C THR A 92 6.88 5.56 -5.92
N GLY A 93 8.07 4.98 -6.12
CA GLY A 93 8.47 3.72 -5.48
C GLY A 93 8.49 3.77 -3.97
N GLY A 94 8.88 4.90 -3.40
CA GLY A 94 8.86 5.11 -1.95
C GLY A 94 7.45 4.98 -1.34
N TYR A 95 6.41 5.45 -2.03
CA TYR A 95 5.02 5.31 -1.58
C TYR A 95 4.53 3.86 -1.68
N LEU A 96 4.93 3.13 -2.73
CA LEU A 96 4.61 1.71 -2.87
C LEU A 96 5.20 0.89 -1.71
N LEU A 97 6.46 1.13 -1.35
CA LEU A 97 7.09 0.54 -0.18
C LEU A 97 6.46 1.06 1.13
N GLY A 98 6.05 2.32 1.15
CA GLY A 98 5.32 2.93 2.24
C GLY A 98 4.00 2.22 2.56
N PHE A 99 3.24 1.76 1.56
CA PHE A 99 2.04 0.96 1.77
C PHE A 99 2.35 -0.39 2.44
N LEU A 100 3.46 -1.03 2.07
CA LEU A 100 3.90 -2.26 2.72
C LEU A 100 4.24 -2.01 4.20
N LEU A 101 4.99 -0.95 4.50
CA LEU A 101 5.33 -0.56 5.86
C LEU A 101 4.08 -0.22 6.69
N SER A 102 3.11 0.47 6.08
CA SER A 102 1.84 0.83 6.70
C SER A 102 1.03 -0.40 7.10
N THR A 103 0.89 -1.37 6.19
CA THR A 103 0.17 -2.62 6.49
C THR A 103 0.92 -3.47 7.50
N LEU A 104 2.25 -3.47 7.47
CA LEU A 104 3.08 -4.15 8.47
C LEU A 104 2.88 -3.54 9.86
N LEU A 105 2.81 -2.20 9.97
CA LEU A 105 2.49 -1.53 11.24
C LEU A 105 1.08 -1.95 11.74
N LEU A 106 0.09 -1.97 10.86
CA LEU A 106 -1.26 -2.44 11.21
C LEU A 106 -1.24 -3.88 11.70
N TRP A 107 -0.43 -4.75 11.09
CA TRP A 107 -0.26 -6.13 11.55
C TRP A 107 0.38 -6.21 12.93
N LEU A 108 1.48 -5.50 13.15
CA LEU A 108 2.17 -5.49 14.45
C LEU A 108 1.28 -4.96 15.59
N THR A 109 0.41 -3.99 15.27
CA THR A 109 -0.49 -3.35 16.24
C THR A 109 -1.88 -3.98 16.28
N GLU A 110 -2.15 -5.06 15.54
CA GLU A 110 -3.47 -5.66 15.36
C GLU A 110 -4.13 -6.05 16.68
N ARG A 111 -3.36 -6.59 17.61
CA ARG A 111 -3.86 -6.96 18.95
C ARG A 111 -4.45 -5.79 19.73
N TRP A 112 -3.94 -4.57 19.48
CA TRP A 112 -4.37 -3.37 20.18
C TRP A 112 -5.60 -2.72 19.57
N TRP A 113 -5.72 -2.69 18.24
CA TRP A 113 -6.82 -2.00 17.57
C TRP A 113 -7.99 -2.92 17.16
N SER A 114 -7.82 -4.24 17.11
CA SER A 114 -8.84 -5.18 16.60
C SER A 114 -10.20 -5.05 17.31
N LYS A 115 -10.22 -4.71 18.58
CA LYS A 115 -11.43 -4.59 19.41
C LYS A 115 -12.04 -3.19 19.44
N SER A 116 -11.43 -2.17 18.81
CA SER A 116 -11.85 -0.78 18.98
C SER A 116 -11.65 0.04 17.70
N ARG A 117 -12.75 0.63 17.19
CA ARG A 117 -12.71 1.51 16.01
C ARG A 117 -11.78 2.72 16.18
N PRO A 118 -11.83 3.48 17.31
CA PRO A 118 -10.94 4.64 17.45
C PRO A 118 -9.46 4.26 17.51
N ARG A 119 -9.11 3.09 18.08
CA ARG A 119 -7.73 2.61 18.08
C ARG A 119 -7.24 2.25 16.67
N PHE A 120 -8.13 1.66 15.85
CA PHE A 120 -7.81 1.42 14.44
C PHE A 120 -7.52 2.74 13.71
N LEU A 121 -8.35 3.77 13.90
CA LEU A 121 -8.13 5.08 13.27
C LEU A 121 -6.78 5.70 13.69
N LEU A 122 -6.40 5.59 14.97
CA LEU A 122 -5.09 6.04 15.44
C LEU A 122 -3.93 5.27 14.78
N CYS A 123 -4.04 3.93 14.68
CA CYS A 123 -3.03 3.12 14.00
C CYS A 123 -2.98 3.42 12.50
N ALA A 124 -4.12 3.61 11.85
CA ALA A 124 -4.21 3.97 10.44
C ALA A 124 -3.58 5.35 10.18
N PHE A 125 -3.85 6.33 11.03
CA PHE A 125 -3.21 7.64 10.94
C PHE A 125 -1.70 7.57 11.11
N ALA A 126 -1.20 6.82 12.10
CA ALA A 126 0.23 6.59 12.27
C ALA A 126 0.86 5.88 11.06
N ALA A 127 0.16 4.88 10.51
CA ALA A 127 0.59 4.15 9.32
C ALA A 127 0.62 5.06 8.07
N LEU A 128 -0.36 5.96 7.94
CA LEU A 128 -0.41 6.97 6.88
C LEU A 128 0.80 7.93 6.98
N LEU A 129 1.12 8.42 8.18
CA LEU A 129 2.29 9.25 8.41
C LEU A 129 3.60 8.54 8.02
N ILE A 130 3.74 7.26 8.34
CA ILE A 130 4.90 6.45 7.93
C ILE A 130 4.98 6.35 6.41
N CYS A 131 3.84 6.12 5.73
CA CYS A 131 3.78 6.09 4.27
C CYS A 131 4.27 7.41 3.66
N TYR A 132 3.77 8.54 4.14
CA TYR A 132 4.20 9.85 3.64
C TYR A 132 5.65 10.17 3.97
N MET A 133 6.11 9.88 5.19
CA MET A 133 7.51 10.07 5.55
C MET A 133 8.43 9.29 4.63
N PHE A 134 8.15 8.00 4.44
CA PHE A 134 8.98 7.14 3.61
C PHE A 134 8.93 7.55 2.14
N GLY A 135 7.75 7.84 1.61
CA GLY A 135 7.58 8.33 0.23
C GLY A 135 8.29 9.65 -0.02
N THR A 136 8.16 10.61 0.90
CA THR A 136 8.81 11.93 0.78
C THR A 136 10.33 11.82 0.91
N LEU A 137 10.85 11.00 1.84
CA LEU A 137 12.30 10.76 1.97
C LEU A 137 12.88 10.10 0.72
N TRP A 138 12.17 9.15 0.14
CA TRP A 138 12.55 8.50 -1.10
C TRP A 138 12.61 9.49 -2.26
N PHE A 139 11.57 10.32 -2.41
CA PHE A 139 11.52 11.37 -3.41
C PHE A 139 12.65 12.37 -3.23
N LEU A 140 12.93 12.80 -2.00
CA LEU A 140 14.04 13.70 -1.67
C LEU A 140 15.38 13.08 -2.08
N PHE A 141 15.61 11.83 -1.75
CA PHE A 141 16.84 11.11 -2.10
C PHE A 141 17.06 11.07 -3.62
N LEU A 142 16.03 10.77 -4.40
CA LEU A 142 16.11 10.75 -5.85
C LEU A 142 16.29 12.16 -6.44
N SER A 143 15.59 13.16 -5.87
CA SER A 143 15.70 14.56 -6.32
C SER A 143 17.11 15.13 -6.08
N MET A 144 17.74 14.80 -4.95
CA MET A 144 19.10 15.26 -4.65
C MET A 144 20.16 14.65 -5.61
N ASN A 145 19.89 13.46 -6.15
CA ASN A 145 20.75 12.80 -7.13
C ASN A 145 20.46 13.22 -8.58
N SER A 146 19.47 14.09 -8.80
CA SER A 146 19.14 14.61 -10.14
C SER A 146 19.96 15.86 -10.48
N HIS A 147 20.09 16.16 -11.78
CA HIS A 147 20.81 17.35 -12.26
C HIS A 147 20.18 18.69 -11.85
N ASN A 148 18.90 18.70 -11.45
CA ASN A 148 18.16 19.86 -10.97
C ASN A 148 17.44 19.53 -9.66
N PRO A 149 18.11 19.65 -8.51
CA PRO A 149 17.49 19.34 -7.21
C PRO A 149 16.37 20.35 -6.90
N LEU A 150 15.19 19.84 -6.57
CA LEU A 150 14.08 20.66 -6.10
C LEU A 150 14.34 21.15 -4.66
N SER A 151 13.86 22.35 -4.32
CA SER A 151 13.93 22.83 -2.94
C SER A 151 13.05 21.98 -2.03
N ILE A 152 13.42 21.85 -0.75
CA ILE A 152 12.67 21.08 0.24
C ILE A 152 11.20 21.54 0.32
N ALA A 153 10.96 22.86 0.25
CA ALA A 153 9.60 23.41 0.25
C ALA A 153 8.78 22.97 -0.98
N ALA A 154 9.41 22.92 -2.17
CA ALA A 154 8.76 22.42 -3.38
C ALA A 154 8.43 20.92 -3.27
N ILE A 155 9.34 20.12 -2.69
CA ILE A 155 9.13 18.69 -2.45
C ILE A 155 7.95 18.46 -1.51
N LEU A 156 7.87 19.15 -0.38
CA LEU A 156 6.73 19.06 0.53
C LEU A 156 5.43 19.49 -0.13
N GLY A 157 5.46 20.54 -0.95
CA GLY A 157 4.32 21.00 -1.72
C GLY A 157 3.79 19.97 -2.73
N VAL A 158 4.66 19.16 -3.32
CA VAL A 158 4.29 18.12 -4.29
C VAL A 158 3.95 16.80 -3.62
N CYS A 159 4.65 16.44 -2.54
CA CYS A 159 4.58 15.12 -1.91
C CYS A 159 3.51 15.02 -0.81
N VAL A 160 3.10 16.13 -0.19
CA VAL A 160 2.24 16.10 1.00
C VAL A 160 0.97 16.92 0.80
N VAL A 161 1.08 18.15 0.32
CA VAL A 161 -0.06 19.08 0.23
C VAL A 161 -1.24 18.54 -0.58
N PRO A 162 -1.07 17.89 -1.76
CA PRO A 162 -2.19 17.38 -2.54
C PRO A 162 -2.96 16.23 -1.87
N PHE A 163 -2.35 15.58 -0.87
CA PHE A 163 -2.89 14.38 -0.22
C PHE A 163 -3.58 14.68 1.10
N ILE A 164 -3.33 15.84 1.74
CA ILE A 164 -3.91 16.19 3.06
C ILE A 164 -5.44 16.24 3.03
N ILE A 165 -6.04 16.68 1.91
CA ILE A 165 -7.50 16.87 1.82
C ILE A 165 -8.20 15.54 1.49
N PRO A 166 -7.72 14.72 0.51
CA PRO A 166 -8.44 13.52 0.09
C PRO A 166 -8.16 12.28 0.95
N ASP A 167 -7.04 12.16 1.64
CA ASP A 167 -6.69 11.03 2.53
C ASP A 167 -7.08 11.31 3.98
#